data_b8082c657b20464e6666fdd505c8ce21
#
_entry.id   b8082c657b20464e6666fdd505c8ce21
#
_cell.length_a   1.000
_cell.length_b   1.000
_cell.length_c   1.000
_cell.angle_alpha   90.00
_cell.angle_beta   90.00
_cell.angle_gamma   90.00
#
_symmetry.space_group_name_H-M   'P 1'
#
loop_
_entity.id
_entity.type
_entity.pdbx_description
1 polymer ?
#
loop_
_entity_poly.entity_id
_entity_poly.type
_entity_poly.pdbx_seq_one_letter_code
_entity_poly.pdbx_strand_id
1 'polypeptide(L)'
;TILDLGCGSGRDSLTFYDMGYDVTPMDGSEEMCKLAEIHTDMDVLHMDFWDMSFEDAFDGIWACASLIHIPKKELPKMLDKISAALKKDGVVYMSFHKGNFEGFAGERYFSDYTEREMERIIKESNGLKLIKMWETEDKGYSSSHENGTWLNVLARKA
;
A
#
# COMPACT_ATOMS: atom_id res chain seq x y z
N THR A 1 -0.05 -12.13 11.11
CA THR A 1 -0.06 -12.25 9.64
C THR A 1 -0.04 -10.89 8.99
N ILE A 2 0.83 -10.71 7.99
CA ILE A 2 1.00 -9.45 7.24
C ILE A 2 0.86 -9.73 5.75
N LEU A 3 0.03 -8.94 5.07
CA LEU A 3 0.01 -8.84 3.60
C LEU A 3 0.94 -7.71 3.17
N ASP A 4 1.96 -8.01 2.38
CA ASP A 4 2.77 -7.00 1.69
C ASP A 4 2.13 -6.72 0.32
N LEU A 5 1.30 -5.69 0.28
CA LEU A 5 0.45 -5.34 -0.85
C LEU A 5 1.24 -4.49 -1.85
N GLY A 6 1.62 -5.10 -2.96
CA GLY A 6 2.55 -4.49 -3.91
C GLY A 6 3.99 -4.64 -3.44
N CYS A 7 4.43 -5.87 -3.22
CA CYS A 7 5.72 -6.17 -2.58
C CYS A 7 6.95 -5.81 -3.43
N GLY A 8 6.77 -5.57 -4.72
CA GLY A 8 7.90 -5.33 -5.63
C GLY A 8 8.89 -6.47 -5.59
N SER A 9 10.17 -6.15 -5.39
CA SER A 9 11.25 -7.15 -5.29
C SER A 9 11.32 -7.90 -3.94
N GLY A 10 10.40 -7.60 -3.01
CA GLY A 10 10.30 -8.33 -1.74
C GLY A 10 11.17 -7.82 -0.59
N ARG A 11 11.73 -6.63 -0.71
CA ARG A 11 12.60 -6.05 0.34
C ARG A 11 11.90 -5.98 1.71
N ASP A 12 10.71 -5.42 1.75
CA ASP A 12 9.95 -5.25 3.00
C ASP A 12 9.39 -6.59 3.49
N SER A 13 8.97 -7.47 2.58
CA SER A 13 8.55 -8.83 2.92
C SER A 13 9.64 -9.59 3.65
N LEU A 14 10.88 -9.53 3.17
CA LEU A 14 12.01 -10.17 3.81
C LEU A 14 12.27 -9.59 5.20
N THR A 15 12.21 -8.28 5.34
CA THR A 15 12.36 -7.61 6.62
C THR A 15 11.32 -8.08 7.64
N PHE A 16 10.05 -8.14 7.26
CA PHE A 16 9.00 -8.64 8.14
C PHE A 16 9.18 -10.13 8.49
N TYR A 17 9.58 -10.93 7.53
CA TYR A 17 9.88 -12.34 7.78
C TYR A 17 11.02 -12.51 8.81
N ASP A 18 12.10 -11.74 8.65
CA ASP A 18 13.24 -11.76 9.58
C ASP A 18 12.85 -11.27 10.98
N MET A 19 11.82 -10.45 11.09
CA MET A 19 11.24 -10.01 12.36
C MET A 19 10.32 -11.07 13.01
N GLY A 20 10.06 -12.18 12.33
CA GLY A 20 9.24 -13.28 12.84
C GLY A 20 7.76 -13.25 12.46
N TYR A 21 7.35 -12.38 11.54
CA TYR A 21 5.99 -12.33 11.05
C TYR A 21 5.72 -13.40 9.98
N ASP A 22 4.47 -13.82 9.91
CA ASP A 22 3.96 -14.63 8.81
C ASP A 22 3.53 -13.67 7.68
N VAL A 23 4.27 -13.67 6.58
CA VAL A 23 4.14 -12.68 5.51
C VAL A 23 3.60 -13.33 4.25
N THR A 24 2.61 -12.67 3.63
CA THR A 24 2.12 -12.98 2.29
C THR A 24 2.55 -11.85 1.35
N PRO A 25 3.61 -12.02 0.55
CA PRO A 25 3.97 -11.07 -0.49
C PRO A 25 2.99 -11.17 -1.66
N MET A 26 2.57 -10.04 -2.19
CA MET A 26 1.66 -9.98 -3.34
C MET A 26 2.07 -8.85 -4.28
N ASP A 27 2.11 -9.11 -5.58
CA ASP A 27 2.35 -8.09 -6.61
C ASP A 27 1.61 -8.43 -7.90
N GLY A 28 1.19 -7.40 -8.63
CA GLY A 28 0.52 -7.54 -9.92
C GLY A 28 1.48 -7.79 -11.09
N SER A 29 2.76 -7.55 -10.92
CA SER A 29 3.79 -7.77 -11.94
C SER A 29 4.40 -9.15 -11.81
N GLU A 30 4.30 -9.95 -12.86
CA GLU A 30 4.94 -11.27 -12.90
C GLU A 30 6.45 -11.18 -12.71
N GLU A 31 7.09 -10.18 -13.32
CA GLU A 31 8.54 -9.95 -13.19
C GLU A 31 8.93 -9.64 -11.74
N MET A 32 8.18 -8.78 -11.06
CA MET A 32 8.42 -8.46 -9.65
C MET A 32 8.20 -9.68 -8.76
N CYS A 33 7.17 -10.48 -9.02
CA CYS A 33 6.95 -11.73 -8.28
C CYS A 33 8.15 -12.68 -8.38
N LYS A 34 8.70 -12.85 -9.58
CA LYS A 34 9.89 -13.70 -9.79
C LYS A 34 11.10 -13.16 -9.04
N LEU A 35 11.35 -11.86 -9.09
CA LEU A 35 12.44 -11.22 -8.34
C LEU A 35 12.26 -11.38 -6.84
N ALA A 36 11.04 -11.20 -6.34
CA ALA A 36 10.74 -11.36 -4.93
C ALA A 36 10.93 -12.81 -4.46
N GLU A 37 10.52 -13.80 -5.25
CA GLU A 37 10.75 -15.21 -4.95
C GLU A 37 12.24 -15.54 -4.85
N ILE A 38 13.06 -15.02 -5.75
CA ILE A 38 14.52 -15.20 -5.73
C ILE A 38 15.13 -14.52 -4.49
N HIS A 39 14.70 -13.29 -4.20
CA HIS A 39 15.27 -12.50 -3.12
C HIS A 39 14.87 -13.00 -1.74
N THR A 40 13.65 -13.47 -1.57
CA THR A 40 13.08 -13.82 -0.26
C THR A 40 13.01 -15.31 0.02
N ASP A 41 13.08 -16.15 -1.02
CA ASP A 41 12.81 -17.60 -0.95
C ASP A 41 11.40 -17.90 -0.41
N MET A 42 10.45 -16.99 -0.64
CA MET A 42 9.04 -17.14 -0.26
C MET A 42 8.17 -17.32 -1.50
N ASP A 43 7.04 -17.98 -1.34
CA ASP A 43 5.98 -17.98 -2.34
C ASP A 43 5.38 -16.58 -2.44
N VAL A 44 5.32 -16.03 -3.64
CA VAL A 44 4.76 -14.70 -3.93
C VAL A 44 3.45 -14.85 -4.69
N LEU A 45 2.42 -14.20 -4.19
CA LEU A 45 1.10 -14.22 -4.81
C LEU A 45 1.08 -13.24 -6.00
N HIS A 46 0.99 -13.77 -7.21
CA HIS A 46 0.81 -12.95 -8.42
C HIS A 46 -0.67 -12.62 -8.57
N MET A 47 -1.06 -11.42 -8.18
CA MET A 47 -2.46 -10.97 -8.17
C MET A 47 -2.54 -9.46 -8.33
N ASP A 48 -3.47 -9.00 -9.16
CA ASP A 48 -3.84 -7.60 -9.23
C ASP A 48 -4.62 -7.18 -7.97
N PHE A 49 -4.44 -5.94 -7.53
CA PHE A 49 -5.13 -5.41 -6.34
C PHE A 49 -6.66 -5.56 -6.44
N TRP A 50 -7.21 -5.39 -7.64
CA TRP A 50 -8.65 -5.45 -7.86
C TRP A 50 -9.23 -6.85 -7.78
N ASP A 51 -8.40 -7.87 -7.99
CA ASP A 51 -8.79 -9.28 -7.85
C ASP A 51 -8.74 -9.79 -6.40
N MET A 52 -8.23 -8.97 -5.51
CA MET A 52 -8.14 -9.31 -4.08
C MET A 52 -9.52 -9.48 -3.47
N SER A 53 -9.75 -10.61 -2.83
CA SER A 53 -11.01 -10.97 -2.17
C SER A 53 -10.81 -11.59 -0.78
N PHE A 54 -9.78 -11.17 -0.08
CA PHE A 54 -9.52 -11.64 1.29
C PHE A 54 -10.58 -11.10 2.26
N GLU A 55 -10.95 -11.93 3.22
CA GLU A 55 -11.84 -11.54 4.32
C GLU A 55 -11.22 -11.97 5.65
N ASP A 56 -11.10 -11.03 6.59
CA ASP A 56 -10.56 -11.22 7.93
C ASP A 56 -9.29 -12.10 7.98
N ALA A 57 -8.38 -11.84 7.02
CA ALA A 57 -7.22 -12.70 6.80
C ALA A 57 -5.92 -12.18 7.45
N PHE A 58 -5.76 -10.87 7.59
CA PHE A 58 -4.48 -10.28 7.98
C PHE A 58 -4.60 -9.40 9.23
N ASP A 59 -3.61 -9.51 10.12
CA ASP A 59 -3.45 -8.60 11.25
C ASP A 59 -2.90 -7.24 10.81
N GLY A 60 -2.11 -7.23 9.74
CA GLY A 60 -1.55 -6.03 9.14
C GLY A 60 -1.51 -6.10 7.63
N ILE A 61 -1.66 -4.93 6.98
CA ILE A 61 -1.44 -4.76 5.54
C ILE A 61 -0.40 -3.65 5.37
N TRP A 62 0.63 -3.94 4.61
CA TRP A 62 1.71 -3.02 4.28
C TRP A 62 1.60 -2.64 2.81
N ALA A 63 1.25 -1.38 2.52
CA ALA A 63 1.09 -0.85 1.18
C ALA A 63 2.05 0.33 0.96
N CYS A 64 3.34 0.04 0.98
CA CYS A 64 4.39 1.03 0.83
C CYS A 64 4.56 1.42 -0.63
N ALA A 65 4.21 2.65 -0.98
CA ALA A 65 4.31 3.20 -2.33
C ALA A 65 3.65 2.33 -3.42
N SER A 66 2.63 1.58 -3.06
CA SER A 66 1.99 0.64 -3.98
C SER A 66 0.65 1.12 -4.52
N LEU A 67 -0.08 1.92 -3.75
CA LEU A 67 -1.40 2.44 -4.15
C LEU A 67 -1.31 3.77 -4.91
N ILE A 68 -0.11 4.25 -5.18
CA ILE A 68 0.16 5.55 -5.80
C ILE A 68 -0.30 5.67 -7.26
N HIS A 69 -0.59 4.54 -7.91
CA HIS A 69 -1.03 4.50 -9.31
C HIS A 69 -2.54 4.37 -9.46
N ILE A 70 -3.28 4.28 -8.36
CA ILE A 70 -4.74 4.18 -8.36
C ILE A 70 -5.34 5.58 -8.54
N PRO A 71 -6.26 5.79 -9.50
CA PRO A 71 -6.98 7.06 -9.61
C PRO A 71 -7.70 7.42 -8.31
N LYS A 72 -7.68 8.69 -7.93
CA LYS A 72 -8.27 9.15 -6.66
C LYS A 72 -9.72 8.73 -6.47
N LYS A 73 -10.51 8.75 -7.54
CA LYS A 73 -11.92 8.33 -7.52
C LYS A 73 -12.12 6.86 -7.17
N GLU A 74 -11.09 6.03 -7.38
CA GLU A 74 -11.14 4.58 -7.13
C GLU A 74 -10.54 4.19 -5.77
N LEU A 75 -9.80 5.08 -5.11
CA LEU A 75 -9.20 4.80 -3.82
C LEU A 75 -10.22 4.34 -2.76
N PRO A 76 -11.42 4.94 -2.63
CA PRO A 76 -12.40 4.46 -1.66
C PRO A 76 -12.76 2.97 -1.82
N LYS A 77 -12.91 2.48 -3.04
CA LYS A 77 -13.16 1.05 -3.30
C LYS A 77 -11.98 0.17 -2.89
N MET A 78 -10.77 0.66 -3.09
CA MET A 78 -9.58 -0.06 -2.64
C MET A 78 -9.50 -0.12 -1.11
N LEU A 79 -9.84 0.96 -0.43
CA LEU A 79 -9.91 1.00 1.04
C LEU A 79 -10.96 0.02 1.58
N ASP A 80 -12.08 -0.16 0.89
CA ASP A 80 -13.09 -1.16 1.25
C ASP A 80 -12.51 -2.59 1.16
N LYS A 81 -11.77 -2.90 0.10
CA LYS A 81 -11.09 -4.19 -0.05
C LYS A 81 -10.04 -4.42 1.04
N ILE A 82 -9.26 -3.40 1.35
CA ILE A 82 -8.25 -3.44 2.42
C ILE A 82 -8.94 -3.69 3.77
N SER A 83 -10.00 -2.96 4.05
CA SER A 83 -10.77 -3.13 5.29
C SER A 83 -11.35 -4.55 5.41
N ALA A 84 -11.91 -5.09 4.33
CA ALA A 84 -12.42 -6.46 4.32
C ALA A 84 -11.32 -7.50 4.61
N ALA A 85 -10.14 -7.29 4.04
CA ALA A 85 -9.00 -8.19 4.22
C ALA A 85 -8.40 -8.17 5.63
N LEU A 86 -8.56 -7.08 6.36
CA LEU A 86 -8.07 -6.95 7.74
C LEU A 86 -8.96 -7.72 8.71
N LYS A 87 -8.33 -8.38 9.67
CA LYS A 87 -9.01 -8.92 10.87
C LYS A 87 -9.50 -7.78 11.74
N LYS A 88 -10.36 -8.09 12.70
CA LYS A 88 -10.77 -7.14 13.75
C LYS A 88 -9.53 -6.52 14.40
N ASP A 89 -9.53 -5.21 14.57
CA ASP A 89 -8.42 -4.42 15.10
C ASP A 89 -7.14 -4.43 14.26
N GLY A 90 -7.18 -5.05 13.08
CA GLY A 90 -6.06 -5.05 12.14
C GLY A 90 -5.75 -3.65 11.61
N VAL A 91 -4.49 -3.44 11.24
CA VAL A 91 -3.98 -2.14 10.81
C VAL A 91 -3.46 -2.17 9.39
N VAL A 92 -3.55 -1.03 8.70
CA VAL A 92 -2.94 -0.83 7.40
C VAL A 92 -2.00 0.36 7.44
N TYR A 93 -0.81 0.16 6.87
CA TYR A 93 0.10 1.23 6.52
C TYR A 93 0.05 1.49 5.02
N MET A 94 0.00 2.76 4.64
CA MET A 94 0.03 3.19 3.24
C MET A 94 0.96 4.38 3.11
N SER A 95 1.63 4.51 1.97
CA SER A 95 2.38 5.72 1.66
C SER A 95 2.07 6.24 0.27
N PHE A 96 2.02 7.55 0.14
CA PHE A 96 1.72 8.28 -1.07
C PHE A 96 2.69 9.45 -1.23
N HIS A 97 2.90 9.91 -2.46
CA HIS A 97 3.55 11.21 -2.65
C HIS A 97 2.65 12.32 -2.12
N LYS A 98 3.22 13.24 -1.36
CA LYS A 98 2.49 14.41 -0.89
C LYS A 98 2.37 15.43 -2.02
N GLY A 99 1.17 15.91 -2.28
CA GLY A 99 0.91 16.94 -3.28
C GLY A 99 -0.52 16.90 -3.82
N ASN A 100 -0.71 17.63 -4.91
CA ASN A 100 -2.02 17.78 -5.57
C ASN A 100 -2.08 17.11 -6.95
N PHE A 101 -0.99 16.54 -7.41
CA PHE A 101 -0.93 15.99 -8.76
C PHE A 101 -1.83 14.75 -8.89
N GLU A 102 -2.55 14.70 -9.99
CA GLU A 102 -3.21 13.48 -10.46
C GLU A 102 -3.14 13.42 -11.98
N GLY A 103 -2.60 12.35 -12.52
CA GLY A 103 -2.51 12.16 -13.97
C GLY A 103 -1.33 11.30 -14.39
N PHE A 104 -1.07 11.27 -15.68
CA PHE A 104 0.07 10.56 -16.24
C PHE A 104 1.35 11.36 -16.09
N ALA A 105 2.40 10.71 -15.62
CA ALA A 105 3.78 11.17 -15.70
C ALA A 105 4.57 10.08 -16.43
N GLY A 106 4.90 10.35 -17.70
CA GLY A 106 5.36 9.31 -18.61
C GLY A 106 4.26 8.30 -18.92
N GLU A 107 4.56 7.01 -18.78
CA GLU A 107 3.61 5.92 -19.04
C GLU A 107 2.79 5.49 -17.82
N ARG A 108 3.05 6.08 -16.64
CA ARG A 108 2.40 5.71 -15.40
C ARG A 108 1.46 6.80 -14.92
N TYR A 109 0.34 6.36 -14.37
CA TYR A 109 -0.61 7.24 -13.69
C TYR A 109 -0.22 7.38 -12.22
N PHE A 110 -0.27 8.60 -11.70
CA PHE A 110 0.04 8.91 -10.31
C PHE A 110 -1.07 9.71 -9.64
N SER A 111 -1.31 9.43 -8.38
CA SER A 111 -2.23 10.17 -7.52
C SER A 111 -1.49 10.60 -6.26
N ASP A 112 -1.23 11.89 -6.15
CA ASP A 112 -0.65 12.48 -4.96
C ASP A 112 -1.75 12.98 -4.02
N TYR A 113 -1.46 13.04 -2.74
CA TYR A 113 -2.43 13.43 -1.73
C TYR A 113 -1.86 14.46 -0.77
N THR A 114 -2.72 15.42 -0.37
CA THR A 114 -2.47 16.26 0.80
C THR A 114 -2.98 15.53 2.05
N GLU A 115 -2.49 15.95 3.22
CA GLU A 115 -2.99 15.40 4.49
C GLU A 115 -4.50 15.60 4.64
N ARG A 116 -4.98 16.80 4.32
CA ARG A 116 -6.40 17.14 4.40
C ARG A 116 -7.27 16.24 3.51
N GLU A 117 -6.82 16.00 2.30
CA GLU A 117 -7.53 15.16 1.34
C GLU A 117 -7.58 13.70 1.81
N MET A 118 -6.46 13.17 2.28
CA MET A 118 -6.38 11.80 2.78
C MET A 118 -7.21 11.61 4.05
N GLU A 119 -7.15 12.56 4.98
CA GLU A 119 -7.97 12.54 6.19
C GLU A 119 -9.46 12.49 5.86
N ARG A 120 -9.91 13.31 4.89
CA ARG A 120 -11.29 13.30 4.41
C ARG A 120 -11.68 11.94 3.82
N ILE A 121 -10.84 11.38 2.96
CA ILE A 121 -11.12 10.09 2.30
C ILE A 121 -11.25 8.97 3.33
N ILE A 122 -10.37 8.90 4.30
CA ILE A 122 -10.43 7.87 5.35
C ILE A 122 -11.64 8.09 6.25
N LYS A 123 -11.96 9.33 6.60
CA LYS A 123 -13.13 9.68 7.43
C LYS A 123 -14.45 9.32 6.74
N GLU A 124 -14.54 9.50 5.44
CA GLU A 124 -15.69 9.11 4.63
C GLU A 124 -15.77 7.60 4.42
N SER A 125 -14.67 6.88 4.59
CA SER A 125 -14.63 5.41 4.56
C SER A 125 -15.29 4.85 5.83
N ASN A 126 -16.23 3.95 5.65
CA ASN A 126 -16.88 3.28 6.79
C ASN A 126 -16.03 2.14 7.37
N GLY A 127 -14.98 1.74 6.67
CA GLY A 127 -14.21 0.55 7.00
C GLY A 127 -12.92 0.80 7.78
N LEU A 128 -12.42 2.04 7.78
CA LEU A 128 -11.14 2.40 8.39
C LEU A 128 -11.25 3.63 9.28
N LYS A 129 -10.42 3.66 10.32
CA LYS A 129 -10.22 4.81 11.20
C LYS A 129 -8.76 5.22 11.17
N LEU A 130 -8.50 6.49 10.91
CA LEU A 130 -7.16 7.04 10.94
C LEU A 130 -6.56 6.96 12.35
N ILE A 131 -5.34 6.43 12.45
CA ILE A 131 -4.54 6.44 13.68
C ILE A 131 -3.55 7.59 13.64
N LYS A 132 -2.79 7.70 12.54
CA LYS A 132 -1.69 8.66 12.41
C LYS A 132 -1.37 8.94 10.95
N MET A 133 -1.01 10.18 10.66
CA MET A 133 -0.33 10.60 9.44
C MET A 133 0.96 11.33 9.79
N TRP A 134 2.00 11.13 8.99
CA TRP A 134 3.26 11.85 9.13
C TRP A 134 3.98 11.92 7.78
N GLU A 135 4.93 12.83 7.70
CA GLU A 135 5.72 13.06 6.50
C GLU A 135 7.13 12.49 6.65
N THR A 136 7.68 11.98 5.57
CA THR A 136 9.09 11.60 5.45
C THR A 136 9.66 12.16 4.17
N GLU A 137 10.96 12.47 4.17
CA GLU A 137 11.64 12.93 2.97
C GLU A 137 11.89 11.77 2.01
N ASP A 138 11.68 12.02 0.73
CA ASP A 138 12.07 11.13 -0.34
C ASP A 138 13.59 11.25 -0.55
N LYS A 139 14.29 10.16 -0.33
CA LYS A 139 15.76 10.10 -0.48
C LYS A 139 16.22 9.74 -1.91
N GLY A 140 15.38 10.04 -2.93
CA GLY A 140 15.74 9.86 -4.32
C GLY A 140 15.50 8.46 -4.87
N TYR A 141 14.71 7.65 -4.19
CA TYR A 141 14.37 6.31 -4.66
C TYR A 141 13.06 6.26 -5.46
N SER A 142 12.33 7.35 -5.52
CA SER A 142 11.09 7.40 -6.26
C SER A 142 11.25 8.03 -7.63
N SER A 143 10.38 7.61 -8.50
CA SER A 143 10.29 8.10 -9.86
C SER A 143 9.73 9.52 -9.92
N SER A 144 10.28 10.26 -10.62
CA SER A 144 10.07 11.22 -11.71
C SER A 144 8.92 12.22 -11.72
N HIS A 145 7.93 12.27 -10.90
CA HIS A 145 6.99 13.39 -10.91
C HIS A 145 7.08 14.27 -9.66
N GLU A 146 8.11 14.11 -8.98
CA GLU A 146 8.65 14.97 -7.95
C GLU A 146 7.72 15.62 -6.92
N ASN A 147 7.61 14.96 -5.83
CA ASN A 147 7.54 15.66 -4.58
C ASN A 147 8.56 15.04 -3.64
N GLY A 148 9.50 15.77 -3.11
CA GLY A 148 10.50 15.25 -2.21
C GLY A 148 9.94 14.76 -0.87
N THR A 149 8.62 14.55 -0.74
CA THR A 149 7.95 14.22 0.52
C THR A 149 6.96 13.09 0.33
N TRP A 150 7.07 12.08 1.19
CA TRP A 150 6.09 11.01 1.34
C TRP A 150 5.09 11.34 2.44
N LEU A 151 3.82 11.11 2.16
CA LEU A 151 2.75 11.10 3.15
C LEU A 151 2.53 9.67 3.60
N ASN A 152 2.78 9.41 4.87
CA ASN A 152 2.58 8.12 5.50
C ASN A 152 1.27 8.10 6.28
N VAL A 153 0.55 7.03 6.15
CA VAL A 153 -0.79 6.87 6.71
C VAL A 153 -0.88 5.55 7.46
N LEU A 154 -1.28 5.59 8.70
CA LEU A 154 -1.61 4.40 9.50
C LEU A 154 -3.08 4.49 9.89
N ALA A 155 -3.83 3.46 9.53
CA ALA A 155 -5.25 3.35 9.86
C ALA A 155 -5.57 1.96 10.42
N ARG A 156 -6.70 1.83 11.10
CA ARG A 156 -7.17 0.58 11.70
C ARG A 156 -8.56 0.25 11.16
N LYS A 157 -8.86 -1.03 11.06
CA LYS A 157 -10.22 -1.50 10.77
C LYS A 157 -11.20 -0.92 11.79
N ALA A 158 -12.24 -0.30 11.29
CA ALA A 158 -13.28 0.33 12.11
C ALA A 158 -14.11 -0.69 12.88
#